data_a7a0071e7353b22e199c923f9a577204
#
_entry.id   a7a0071e7353b22e199c923f9a577204
#
_cell.length_a   1.000
_cell.length_b   1.000
_cell.length_c   1.000
_cell.angle_alpha   90.00
_cell.angle_beta   90.00
_cell.angle_gamma   90.00
#
_symmetry.space_group_name_H-M   'P 1'
#
loop_
_entity.id
_entity.type
_entity.pdbx_description
1 polymer ?
#
loop_
_entity_poly.entity_id
_entity_poly.type
_entity_poly.pdbx_seq_one_letter_code
_entity_poly.pdbx_strand_id
1 'polypeptide(L)'
;MVLDNDKNLYLTTNHNQNNILKYNRSGKIIDSWSIGNDGTHGLTINDEGGEEFLYITDYAEHKVFKTNTKGKILLQIEWPEFIPEYSSAKEFKPTETAIADNGDIYVCDGYGLDYIIQYNSNGEYIRHFGGRGDSESTFNCCHGITIDNRYDKPSLLITSRTNNEFKRFSMEGKFIEKYELPGCWICRPVLDGNELYFSVIVTNSWDKFDGMLAVLDQNNKVVSLPGGSIPKYSENNFLAPLSDKKSFLNPHDICIDEDKNLYVPQWNSKNTYPIKLTRV
;
A
#
# COMPACT_ATOMS: atom_id res chain seq x y z
N MET A 1 2.55 6.89 1.48
CA MET A 1 2.27 8.30 1.89
C MET A 1 0.97 8.34 2.69
N VAL A 2 0.91 9.11 3.80
CA VAL A 2 -0.28 9.21 4.66
C VAL A 2 -0.46 10.63 5.18
N LEU A 3 -1.68 10.98 5.63
CA LEU A 3 -2.02 12.25 6.27
C LEU A 3 -2.29 12.01 7.77
N ASP A 4 -1.78 12.89 8.64
CA ASP A 4 -2.20 12.94 10.04
C ASP A 4 -3.49 13.78 10.22
N ASN A 5 -4.07 13.76 11.42
CA ASN A 5 -5.27 14.54 11.77
C ASN A 5 -5.06 16.06 11.63
N ASP A 6 -3.82 16.54 11.78
CA ASP A 6 -3.41 17.92 11.54
C ASP A 6 -3.20 18.25 10.05
N LYS A 7 -3.42 17.26 9.16
CA LYS A 7 -3.26 17.33 7.69
C LYS A 7 -1.80 17.56 7.26
N ASN A 8 -0.86 17.07 8.04
CA ASN A 8 0.51 16.94 7.54
C ASN A 8 0.66 15.65 6.77
N LEU A 9 1.44 15.69 5.69
CA LEU A 9 1.75 14.53 4.87
C LEU A 9 3.05 13.88 5.34
N TYR A 10 3.03 12.56 5.47
CA TYR A 10 4.23 11.76 5.68
C TYR A 10 4.55 10.95 4.43
N LEU A 11 5.80 10.89 4.07
CA LEU A 11 6.33 10.20 2.89
C LEU A 11 7.54 9.36 3.27
N THR A 12 7.57 8.11 2.84
CA THR A 12 8.77 7.27 2.85
C THR A 12 9.63 7.55 1.62
N THR A 13 10.95 7.51 1.79
CA THR A 13 11.94 7.66 0.72
C THR A 13 13.06 6.63 0.87
N ASN A 14 13.84 6.39 -0.17
CA ASN A 14 15.04 5.54 -0.14
C ASN A 14 16.29 6.28 0.35
N HIS A 15 16.16 7.45 0.98
CA HIS A 15 17.30 8.20 1.47
C HIS A 15 17.70 7.71 2.87
N ASN A 16 18.94 7.29 3.06
CA ASN A 16 19.44 6.66 4.28
C ASN A 16 19.46 7.56 5.54
N GLN A 17 19.35 8.88 5.39
CA GLN A 17 19.37 9.84 6.51
C GLN A 17 18.05 10.57 6.70
N ASN A 18 17.13 10.53 5.72
CA ASN A 18 15.84 11.20 5.73
C ASN A 18 14.83 10.33 4.99
N ASN A 19 14.65 9.10 5.48
CA ASN A 19 13.73 8.19 4.81
C ASN A 19 12.26 8.40 5.21
N ILE A 20 12.00 9.22 6.22
CA ILE A 20 10.66 9.75 6.51
C ILE A 20 10.70 11.27 6.40
N LEU A 21 9.83 11.82 5.56
CA LEU A 21 9.64 13.26 5.39
C LEU A 21 8.25 13.65 5.87
N LYS A 22 8.16 14.75 6.62
CA LYS A 22 6.90 15.36 7.04
C LYS A 22 6.72 16.70 6.34
N TYR A 23 5.59 16.86 5.66
CA TYR A 23 5.21 18.08 4.97
C TYR A 23 4.00 18.71 5.65
N ASN A 24 3.93 20.03 5.68
CA ASN A 24 2.71 20.73 6.04
C ASN A 24 1.73 20.82 4.84
N ARG A 25 0.53 21.34 5.07
CA ARG A 25 -0.51 21.53 4.04
C ARG A 25 -0.07 22.35 2.81
N SER A 26 0.94 23.21 2.95
CA SER A 26 1.47 24.01 1.82
C SER A 26 2.53 23.26 1.00
N GLY A 27 2.85 22.00 1.36
CA GLY A 27 3.87 21.19 0.70
C GLY A 27 5.31 21.53 1.12
N LYS A 28 5.50 22.29 2.22
CA LYS A 28 6.82 22.57 2.78
C LYS A 28 7.22 21.44 3.74
N ILE A 29 8.44 20.93 3.60
CA ILE A 29 9.04 19.99 4.59
C ILE A 29 9.18 20.75 5.92
N ILE A 30 8.61 20.19 6.98
CA ILE A 30 8.66 20.74 8.34
C ILE A 30 9.45 19.86 9.29
N ASP A 31 9.65 18.59 8.95
CA ASP A 31 10.45 17.64 9.71
C ASP A 31 10.95 16.51 8.83
N SER A 32 12.03 15.83 9.24
CA SER A 32 12.54 14.63 8.61
C SER A 32 13.39 13.82 9.56
N TRP A 33 13.34 12.50 9.46
CA TRP A 33 14.16 11.59 10.26
C TRP A 33 14.42 10.28 9.52
N SER A 34 15.27 9.45 10.10
CA SER A 34 15.54 8.10 9.61
C SER A 34 14.98 7.07 10.57
N ILE A 35 14.48 5.99 9.98
CA ILE A 35 14.15 4.74 10.66
C ILE A 35 14.61 3.59 9.76
N GLY A 36 15.26 2.57 10.35
CA GLY A 36 15.82 1.49 9.54
C GLY A 36 16.91 1.98 8.57
N ASN A 37 16.95 1.37 7.40
CA ASN A 37 17.87 1.69 6.31
C ASN A 37 17.15 2.26 5.07
N ASP A 38 17.76 2.10 3.90
CA ASP A 38 17.24 2.55 2.61
C ASP A 38 16.15 1.64 2.01
N GLY A 39 15.66 0.66 2.79
CA GLY A 39 14.58 -0.27 2.43
C GLY A 39 13.18 0.12 2.93
N THR A 40 12.98 1.32 3.48
CA THR A 40 11.65 1.77 3.89
C THR A 40 10.69 1.78 2.70
N HIS A 41 9.50 1.17 2.90
CA HIS A 41 8.57 0.93 1.79
C HIS A 41 7.13 1.29 2.15
N GLY A 42 6.42 0.46 2.91
CA GLY A 42 5.06 0.72 3.35
C GLY A 42 4.99 1.78 4.44
N LEU A 43 3.93 2.57 4.42
CA LEU A 43 3.66 3.59 5.43
C LEU A 43 2.16 3.66 5.68
N THR A 44 1.76 3.20 6.86
CA THR A 44 0.38 3.28 7.35
C THR A 44 0.32 4.19 8.56
N ILE A 45 -0.73 4.99 8.68
CA ILE A 45 -1.03 5.75 9.89
C ILE A 45 -2.29 5.16 10.53
N ASN A 46 -2.31 5.06 11.87
CA ASN A 46 -3.44 4.56 12.62
C ASN A 46 -3.67 5.41 13.86
N ASP A 47 -4.92 5.78 14.10
CA ASP A 47 -5.35 6.46 15.33
C ASP A 47 -5.73 5.41 16.38
N GLU A 48 -5.08 5.45 17.50
CA GLU A 48 -5.30 4.55 18.63
C GLU A 48 -5.80 5.31 19.85
N GLY A 49 -7.08 5.65 19.82
CA GLY A 49 -7.71 6.38 20.92
C GLY A 49 -7.36 7.87 20.99
N GLY A 50 -7.13 8.50 19.86
CA GLY A 50 -6.83 9.92 19.70
C GLY A 50 -5.33 10.23 19.64
N GLU A 51 -4.47 9.21 19.63
CA GLU A 51 -3.04 9.33 19.35
C GLU A 51 -2.70 8.59 18.07
N GLU A 52 -1.98 9.25 17.14
CA GLU A 52 -1.64 8.68 15.84
C GLU A 52 -0.25 8.06 15.85
N PHE A 53 -0.16 6.88 15.24
CA PHE A 53 1.07 6.11 15.10
C PHE A 53 1.35 5.78 13.64
N LEU A 54 2.63 5.75 13.29
CA LEU A 54 3.09 5.32 11.97
C LEU A 54 3.57 3.88 12.04
N TYR A 55 3.10 3.07 11.11
CA TYR A 55 3.60 1.72 10.86
C TYR A 55 4.41 1.74 9.57
N ILE A 56 5.66 1.33 9.66
CA ILE A 56 6.64 1.48 8.59
C ILE A 56 7.27 0.13 8.32
N THR A 57 7.20 -0.35 7.07
CA THR A 57 7.92 -1.55 6.66
C THR A 57 9.29 -1.19 6.11
N ASP A 58 10.29 -2.00 6.41
CA ASP A 58 11.62 -1.91 5.82
C ASP A 58 12.07 -3.28 5.34
N TYR A 59 12.12 -3.45 4.01
CA TYR A 59 12.48 -4.73 3.40
C TYR A 59 13.99 -5.02 3.46
N ALA A 60 14.85 -4.01 3.66
CA ALA A 60 16.29 -4.18 3.81
C ALA A 60 16.69 -4.54 5.25
N GLU A 61 15.98 -3.98 6.25
CA GLU A 61 16.10 -4.35 7.66
C GLU A 61 15.34 -5.62 8.01
N HIS A 62 14.44 -6.08 7.13
CA HIS A 62 13.59 -7.24 7.39
C HIS A 62 12.69 -7.05 8.62
N LYS A 63 12.08 -5.86 8.75
CA LYS A 63 11.36 -5.43 9.94
C LYS A 63 10.13 -4.60 9.64
N VAL A 64 9.26 -4.52 10.65
CA VAL A 64 8.19 -3.54 10.71
C VAL A 64 8.36 -2.72 11.98
N PHE A 65 8.23 -1.41 11.87
CA PHE A 65 8.33 -0.48 12.99
C PHE A 65 6.98 0.19 13.25
N LYS A 66 6.58 0.28 14.52
CA LYS A 66 5.56 1.22 14.99
C LYS A 66 6.28 2.40 15.66
N THR A 67 5.95 3.61 15.24
CA THR A 67 6.51 4.84 15.81
C THR A 67 5.41 5.83 16.16
N ASN A 68 5.72 6.77 17.02
CA ASN A 68 4.89 7.97 17.07
C ASN A 68 5.16 8.87 15.84
N THR A 69 4.39 9.95 15.70
CA THR A 69 4.50 10.91 14.59
C THR A 69 5.77 11.79 14.63
N LYS A 70 6.67 11.55 15.60
CA LYS A 70 7.99 12.18 15.75
C LYS A 70 9.15 11.20 15.55
N GLY A 71 8.86 9.97 15.08
CA GLY A 71 9.87 8.97 14.77
C GLY A 71 10.41 8.17 15.97
N LYS A 72 9.84 8.31 17.17
CA LYS A 72 10.21 7.45 18.31
C LYS A 72 9.66 6.06 18.11
N ILE A 73 10.54 5.05 18.02
CA ILE A 73 10.16 3.64 17.92
C ILE A 73 9.47 3.19 19.22
N LEU A 74 8.32 2.55 19.09
CA LEU A 74 7.50 2.03 20.19
C LEU A 74 7.38 0.50 20.13
N LEU A 75 7.39 -0.07 18.89
CA LEU A 75 7.36 -1.50 18.66
C LEU A 75 8.24 -1.80 17.43
N GLN A 76 8.91 -2.94 17.45
CA GLN A 76 9.65 -3.48 16.34
C GLN A 76 9.27 -4.95 16.16
N ILE A 77 8.79 -5.32 14.97
CA ILE A 77 8.49 -6.69 14.59
C ILE A 77 9.66 -7.17 13.73
N GLU A 78 10.34 -8.19 14.21
CA GLU A 78 11.44 -8.86 13.53
C GLU A 78 10.91 -9.86 12.50
N TRP A 79 11.82 -10.39 11.67
CA TRP A 79 11.46 -11.49 10.78
C TRP A 79 10.92 -12.70 11.56
N PRO A 80 9.91 -13.41 11.01
CA PRO A 80 9.18 -14.44 11.76
C PRO A 80 9.94 -15.78 11.77
N GLU A 81 11.03 -15.88 12.52
CA GLU A 81 11.89 -17.09 12.62
C GLU A 81 11.13 -18.36 13.07
N PHE A 82 9.99 -18.19 13.71
CA PHE A 82 9.13 -19.28 14.18
C PHE A 82 8.19 -19.84 13.09
N ILE A 83 8.10 -19.21 11.91
CA ILE A 83 7.35 -19.72 10.75
C ILE A 83 8.31 -20.61 9.95
N PRO A 84 8.05 -21.92 9.80
CA PRO A 84 9.01 -22.87 9.22
C PRO A 84 9.39 -22.60 7.77
N GLU A 85 8.56 -21.84 7.04
CA GLU A 85 8.78 -21.49 5.65
C GLU A 85 9.92 -20.47 5.47
N TYR A 86 10.26 -19.71 6.52
CA TYR A 86 11.38 -18.77 6.48
C TYR A 86 12.66 -19.43 6.98
N SER A 87 13.66 -19.54 6.12
CA SER A 87 14.98 -20.09 6.47
C SER A 87 15.95 -19.04 7.00
N SER A 88 15.68 -17.77 6.74
CA SER A 88 16.52 -16.65 7.18
C SER A 88 15.78 -15.31 7.12
N ALA A 89 16.27 -14.30 7.83
CA ALA A 89 15.75 -12.95 7.78
C ALA A 89 15.68 -12.38 6.35
N LYS A 90 16.59 -12.77 5.46
CA LYS A 90 16.65 -12.27 4.07
C LYS A 90 15.43 -12.63 3.22
N GLU A 91 14.65 -13.61 3.66
CA GLU A 91 13.42 -14.03 2.98
C GLU A 91 12.20 -13.22 3.43
N PHE A 92 12.27 -12.53 4.57
CA PHE A 92 11.23 -11.60 5.01
C PHE A 92 11.49 -10.20 4.49
N LYS A 93 10.65 -9.74 3.57
CA LYS A 93 10.77 -8.43 2.92
C LYS A 93 9.41 -7.73 2.91
N PRO A 94 9.00 -7.18 4.07
CA PRO A 94 7.67 -6.62 4.24
C PRO A 94 7.45 -5.40 3.34
N THR A 95 6.28 -5.34 2.72
CA THR A 95 5.93 -4.28 1.77
C THR A 95 4.88 -3.32 2.29
N GLU A 96 3.90 -3.78 3.07
CA GLU A 96 2.83 -2.92 3.58
C GLU A 96 2.21 -3.50 4.85
N THR A 97 1.50 -2.65 5.60
CA THR A 97 0.72 -3.03 6.78
C THR A 97 -0.72 -2.56 6.69
N ALA A 98 -1.62 -3.27 7.37
CA ALA A 98 -2.97 -2.81 7.68
C ALA A 98 -3.27 -3.05 9.16
N ILE A 99 -3.91 -2.10 9.82
CA ILE A 99 -4.20 -2.15 11.24
C ILE A 99 -5.71 -2.27 11.44
N ALA A 100 -6.14 -3.33 12.12
CA ALA A 100 -7.55 -3.55 12.42
C ALA A 100 -8.00 -2.76 13.66
N ASP A 101 -9.31 -2.56 13.82
CA ASP A 101 -9.88 -1.79 14.94
C ASP A 101 -9.54 -2.36 16.32
N ASN A 102 -9.27 -3.66 16.42
CA ASN A 102 -8.81 -4.32 17.64
C ASN A 102 -7.29 -4.17 17.89
N GLY A 103 -6.58 -3.47 17.01
CA GLY A 103 -5.15 -3.24 17.05
C GLY A 103 -4.30 -4.35 16.39
N ASP A 104 -4.90 -5.39 15.82
CA ASP A 104 -4.15 -6.42 15.10
C ASP A 104 -3.46 -5.83 13.87
N ILE A 105 -2.22 -6.25 13.67
CA ILE A 105 -1.32 -5.79 12.62
C ILE A 105 -1.21 -6.88 11.55
N TYR A 106 -1.64 -6.58 10.33
CA TYR A 106 -1.44 -7.45 9.17
C TYR A 106 -0.26 -6.94 8.36
N VAL A 107 0.69 -7.80 8.09
CA VAL A 107 1.93 -7.49 7.35
C VAL A 107 1.95 -8.28 6.05
N CYS A 108 2.09 -7.60 4.93
CA CYS A 108 2.38 -8.22 3.64
C CYS A 108 3.87 -8.44 3.48
N ASP A 109 4.29 -9.67 3.20
CA ASP A 109 5.68 -10.01 2.84
C ASP A 109 5.87 -10.11 1.32
N GLY A 110 5.47 -9.06 0.61
CA GLY A 110 5.31 -9.09 -0.86
C GLY A 110 6.60 -9.12 -1.68
N TYR A 111 7.75 -8.78 -1.10
CA TYR A 111 9.06 -8.96 -1.72
C TYR A 111 9.82 -10.17 -1.16
N GLY A 112 9.22 -10.87 -0.20
CA GLY A 112 9.72 -12.11 0.39
C GLY A 112 8.99 -13.33 -0.13
N LEU A 113 8.27 -14.04 0.75
CA LEU A 113 7.59 -15.30 0.46
C LEU A 113 6.08 -15.15 0.15
N ASP A 114 5.57 -13.92 0.06
CA ASP A 114 4.17 -13.61 -0.24
C ASP A 114 3.16 -14.06 0.84
N TYR A 115 3.59 -14.19 2.09
CA TYR A 115 2.67 -14.42 3.20
C TYR A 115 2.06 -13.11 3.71
N ILE A 116 0.82 -13.21 4.19
CA ILE A 116 0.19 -12.21 5.05
C ILE A 116 0.31 -12.73 6.48
N ILE A 117 0.98 -11.96 7.33
CA ILE A 117 1.26 -12.37 8.71
C ILE A 117 0.47 -11.46 9.65
N GLN A 118 -0.33 -12.06 10.51
CA GLN A 118 -1.12 -11.35 11.53
C GLN A 118 -0.43 -11.41 12.88
N TYR A 119 -0.25 -10.24 13.48
CA TYR A 119 0.23 -10.04 14.83
C TYR A 119 -0.83 -9.31 15.65
N ASN A 120 -0.80 -9.46 16.97
CA ASN A 120 -1.61 -8.60 17.85
C ASN A 120 -0.96 -7.21 18.00
N SER A 121 -1.61 -6.32 18.76
CA SER A 121 -1.14 -4.95 18.99
C SER A 121 0.22 -4.86 19.71
N ASN A 122 0.67 -5.94 20.36
CA ASN A 122 1.97 -6.03 21.01
C ASN A 122 3.06 -6.61 20.10
N GLY A 123 2.72 -6.96 18.85
CA GLY A 123 3.63 -7.61 17.89
C GLY A 123 3.80 -9.11 18.11
N GLU A 124 2.91 -9.75 18.87
CA GLU A 124 2.93 -11.19 19.06
C GLU A 124 2.18 -11.87 17.90
N TYR A 125 2.77 -12.93 17.36
CA TYR A 125 2.23 -13.69 16.23
C TYR A 125 0.89 -14.34 16.57
N ILE A 126 -0.05 -14.24 15.62
CA ILE A 126 -1.35 -14.91 15.69
C ILE A 126 -1.45 -16.03 14.64
N ARG A 127 -1.23 -15.69 13.38
CA ARG A 127 -1.31 -16.61 12.22
C ARG A 127 -0.65 -16.04 11.00
N HIS A 128 -0.50 -16.85 9.97
CA HIS A 128 -0.20 -16.42 8.62
C HIS A 128 -1.03 -17.20 7.60
N PHE A 129 -1.14 -16.67 6.40
CA PHE A 129 -1.82 -17.30 5.27
C PHE A 129 -1.26 -16.73 3.95
N GLY A 130 -1.66 -17.31 2.83
CA GLY A 130 -1.17 -16.90 1.53
C GLY A 130 0.04 -17.72 1.11
N GLY A 131 1.16 -17.03 0.91
CA GLY A 131 2.37 -17.59 0.31
C GLY A 131 2.37 -17.43 -1.21
N ARG A 132 3.54 -17.68 -1.84
CA ARG A 132 3.72 -17.49 -3.27
C ARG A 132 2.97 -18.49 -4.12
N GLY A 133 2.19 -18.02 -5.09
CA GLY A 133 1.45 -18.86 -6.03
C GLY A 133 0.35 -18.11 -6.75
N ASP A 134 -0.33 -18.83 -7.66
CA ASP A 134 -1.37 -18.29 -8.55
C ASP A 134 -2.78 -18.81 -8.21
N SER A 135 -2.93 -19.54 -7.09
CA SER A 135 -4.25 -20.02 -6.65
C SER A 135 -5.04 -18.88 -5.98
N GLU A 136 -6.33 -19.10 -5.75
CA GLU A 136 -7.20 -18.13 -5.06
C GLU A 136 -6.66 -17.72 -3.69
N SER A 137 -6.05 -18.66 -2.95
CA SER A 137 -5.56 -18.44 -1.60
C SER A 137 -4.10 -18.00 -1.49
N THR A 138 -3.38 -17.87 -2.62
CA THR A 138 -1.96 -17.48 -2.67
C THR A 138 -1.77 -16.16 -3.41
N PHE A 139 -0.55 -15.61 -3.41
CA PHE A 139 -0.25 -14.33 -4.04
C PHE A 139 0.99 -14.41 -4.92
N ASN A 140 1.09 -13.47 -5.84
CA ASN A 140 2.30 -13.21 -6.60
C ASN A 140 2.62 -11.72 -6.44
N CYS A 141 3.53 -11.40 -5.52
CA CYS A 141 3.82 -10.08 -4.98
C CYS A 141 2.61 -9.46 -4.24
N CYS A 142 2.36 -9.89 -2.99
CA CYS A 142 1.35 -9.27 -2.12
C CYS A 142 1.82 -7.88 -1.65
N HIS A 143 1.74 -6.91 -2.57
CA HIS A 143 2.43 -5.63 -2.43
C HIS A 143 1.76 -4.64 -1.50
N GLY A 144 0.44 -4.65 -1.42
CA GLY A 144 -0.35 -3.71 -0.62
C GLY A 144 -1.53 -4.39 0.05
N ILE A 145 -1.98 -3.83 1.16
CA ILE A 145 -3.11 -4.33 1.94
C ILE A 145 -3.86 -3.15 2.56
N THR A 146 -5.17 -3.29 2.69
CA THR A 146 -6.02 -2.40 3.49
C THR A 146 -7.16 -3.17 4.14
N ILE A 147 -7.70 -2.64 5.26
CA ILE A 147 -8.96 -3.13 5.81
C ILE A 147 -10.10 -2.55 4.99
N ASP A 148 -10.89 -3.41 4.38
CA ASP A 148 -12.05 -3.02 3.57
C ASP A 148 -13.33 -3.09 4.40
N ASN A 149 -13.82 -1.93 4.81
CA ASN A 149 -15.03 -1.75 5.61
C ASN A 149 -16.27 -1.40 4.76
N ARG A 150 -16.23 -1.53 3.44
CA ARG A 150 -17.37 -1.25 2.55
C ARG A 150 -18.49 -2.28 2.63
N TYR A 151 -18.25 -3.38 3.31
CA TYR A 151 -19.17 -4.51 3.47
C TYR A 151 -19.65 -4.64 4.92
N ASP A 152 -20.68 -5.47 5.14
CA ASP A 152 -21.24 -5.71 6.48
C ASP A 152 -20.19 -6.19 7.52
N LYS A 153 -19.17 -6.88 7.06
CA LYS A 153 -18.05 -7.31 7.89
C LYS A 153 -16.75 -6.80 7.28
N PRO A 154 -15.81 -6.33 8.12
CA PRO A 154 -14.50 -5.94 7.64
C PRO A 154 -13.79 -7.13 6.97
N SER A 155 -13.00 -6.84 5.97
CA SER A 155 -12.21 -7.81 5.23
C SER A 155 -10.85 -7.22 4.86
N LEU A 156 -9.92 -8.07 4.47
CA LEU A 156 -8.63 -7.65 3.96
C LEU A 156 -8.71 -7.56 2.44
N LEU A 157 -8.39 -6.40 1.88
CA LEU A 157 -8.20 -6.24 0.45
C LEU A 157 -6.70 -6.18 0.16
N ILE A 158 -6.20 -7.17 -0.58
CA ILE A 158 -4.78 -7.44 -0.76
C ILE A 158 -4.43 -7.40 -2.24
N THR A 159 -3.35 -6.71 -2.57
CA THR A 159 -2.79 -6.69 -3.92
C THR A 159 -2.07 -7.99 -4.24
N SER A 160 -2.38 -8.64 -5.36
CA SER A 160 -1.53 -9.63 -6.03
C SER A 160 -0.99 -8.99 -7.31
N ARG A 161 0.13 -8.23 -7.18
CA ARG A 161 0.59 -7.27 -8.19
C ARG A 161 0.89 -7.93 -9.53
N THR A 162 1.65 -9.03 -9.53
CA THR A 162 2.07 -9.70 -10.76
C THR A 162 0.90 -10.35 -11.46
N ASN A 163 -0.14 -10.75 -10.71
CA ASN A 163 -1.36 -11.32 -11.28
C ASN A 163 -2.35 -10.22 -11.72
N ASN A 164 -2.02 -8.95 -11.53
CA ASN A 164 -2.88 -7.82 -11.86
C ASN A 164 -4.28 -7.92 -11.24
N GLU A 165 -4.37 -8.25 -9.96
CA GLU A 165 -5.65 -8.43 -9.27
C GLU A 165 -5.59 -7.98 -7.82
N PHE A 166 -6.71 -7.57 -7.28
CA PHE A 166 -6.95 -7.54 -5.85
C PHE A 166 -7.63 -8.83 -5.42
N LYS A 167 -7.28 -9.31 -4.23
CA LYS A 167 -7.93 -10.44 -3.58
C LYS A 167 -8.52 -9.99 -2.25
N ARG A 168 -9.78 -10.33 -2.00
CA ARG A 168 -10.44 -10.08 -0.73
C ARG A 168 -10.45 -11.34 0.13
N PHE A 169 -10.04 -11.19 1.37
CA PHE A 169 -9.98 -12.25 2.38
C PHE A 169 -10.77 -11.83 3.62
N SER A 170 -11.31 -12.81 4.36
CA SER A 170 -11.78 -12.52 5.71
C SER A 170 -10.62 -12.11 6.63
N MET A 171 -10.94 -11.53 7.77
CA MET A 171 -9.92 -11.17 8.78
C MET A 171 -9.16 -12.40 9.31
N GLU A 172 -9.71 -13.62 9.15
CA GLU A 172 -9.06 -14.90 9.53
C GLU A 172 -8.23 -15.51 8.39
N GLY A 173 -8.12 -14.83 7.23
CA GLY A 173 -7.32 -15.29 6.10
C GLY A 173 -8.02 -16.29 5.16
N LYS A 174 -9.36 -16.30 5.12
CA LYS A 174 -10.12 -17.11 4.16
C LYS A 174 -10.41 -16.29 2.90
N PHE A 175 -10.07 -16.82 1.74
CA PHE A 175 -10.40 -16.22 0.44
C PHE A 175 -11.92 -16.00 0.29
N ILE A 176 -12.31 -14.86 -0.24
CA ILE A 176 -13.69 -14.48 -0.50
C ILE A 176 -13.92 -14.31 -2.00
N GLU A 177 -13.17 -13.41 -2.63
CA GLU A 177 -13.28 -13.09 -4.06
C GLU A 177 -12.05 -12.37 -4.58
N LYS A 178 -11.98 -12.16 -5.90
CA LYS A 178 -10.93 -11.39 -6.55
C LYS A 178 -11.49 -10.41 -7.58
N TYR A 179 -10.72 -9.36 -7.86
CA TYR A 179 -11.03 -8.35 -8.87
C TYR A 179 -9.88 -8.27 -9.86
N GLU A 180 -10.10 -8.72 -11.10
CA GLU A 180 -9.09 -8.73 -12.15
C GLU A 180 -8.94 -7.35 -12.79
N LEU A 181 -7.70 -6.90 -12.91
CA LEU A 181 -7.31 -5.58 -13.44
C LEU A 181 -6.21 -5.76 -14.49
N PRO A 182 -6.52 -6.43 -15.63
CA PRO A 182 -5.53 -6.83 -16.62
C PRO A 182 -4.69 -5.64 -17.10
N GLY A 183 -3.37 -5.85 -17.17
CA GLY A 183 -2.41 -4.84 -17.59
C GLY A 183 -2.09 -3.78 -16.53
N CYS A 184 -2.64 -3.87 -15.32
CA CYS A 184 -2.37 -2.95 -14.23
C CYS A 184 -1.39 -3.59 -13.23
N TRP A 185 -0.17 -3.05 -13.12
CA TRP A 185 0.71 -3.36 -11.99
C TRP A 185 0.32 -2.49 -10.81
N ILE A 186 -0.56 -3.06 -9.98
CA ILE A 186 -1.27 -2.33 -8.93
C ILE A 186 -0.44 -2.17 -7.65
N CYS A 187 -0.62 -1.03 -6.98
CA CYS A 187 -0.03 -0.74 -5.67
C CYS A 187 -1.04 -0.96 -4.54
N ARG A 188 -0.87 -0.25 -3.43
CA ARG A 188 -1.75 -0.34 -2.26
C ARG A 188 -3.17 0.13 -2.60
N PRO A 189 -4.21 -0.59 -2.18
CA PRO A 189 -5.59 -0.10 -2.24
C PRO A 189 -5.83 0.93 -1.12
N VAL A 190 -6.46 2.05 -1.46
CA VAL A 190 -6.82 3.14 -0.55
C VAL A 190 -8.31 3.40 -0.66
N LEU A 191 -9.02 3.30 0.46
CA LEU A 191 -10.47 3.52 0.51
C LEU A 191 -10.81 4.96 0.85
N ASP A 192 -11.83 5.48 0.18
CA ASP A 192 -12.48 6.73 0.50
C ASP A 192 -14.00 6.58 0.34
N GLY A 193 -14.70 6.39 1.45
CA GLY A 193 -16.09 6.00 1.46
C GLY A 193 -16.31 4.66 0.73
N ASN A 194 -17.11 4.66 -0.32
CA ASN A 194 -17.38 3.47 -1.12
C ASN A 194 -16.48 3.32 -2.34
N GLU A 195 -15.57 4.28 -2.57
CA GLU A 195 -14.63 4.24 -3.69
C GLU A 195 -13.29 3.67 -3.26
N LEU A 196 -12.63 2.99 -4.19
CA LEU A 196 -11.30 2.42 -4.03
C LEU A 196 -10.35 3.09 -5.01
N TYR A 197 -9.27 3.66 -4.49
CA TYR A 197 -8.22 4.33 -5.24
C TYR A 197 -6.93 3.51 -5.18
N PHE A 198 -6.18 3.48 -6.27
CA PHE A 198 -4.85 2.88 -6.28
C PHE A 198 -3.99 3.43 -7.42
N SER A 199 -2.69 3.34 -7.23
CA SER A 199 -1.72 3.61 -8.29
C SER A 199 -1.49 2.36 -9.13
N VAL A 200 -1.43 2.53 -10.44
CA VAL A 200 -0.89 1.58 -11.40
C VAL A 200 0.53 2.03 -11.71
N ILE A 201 1.52 1.38 -11.10
CA ILE A 201 2.91 1.82 -11.18
C ILE A 201 3.44 1.79 -12.61
N VAL A 202 3.03 0.78 -13.37
CA VAL A 202 3.39 0.59 -14.77
C VAL A 202 2.33 -0.27 -15.46
N THR A 203 2.15 -0.04 -16.76
CA THR A 203 1.31 -0.92 -17.61
C THR A 203 2.16 -1.74 -18.59
N ASN A 204 3.27 -1.17 -19.07
CA ASN A 204 4.10 -1.81 -20.09
C ASN A 204 5.60 -1.54 -19.92
N SER A 205 6.03 -0.34 -19.51
CA SER A 205 7.44 0.03 -19.52
C SER A 205 7.85 0.90 -18.33
N TRP A 206 8.85 0.43 -17.56
CA TRP A 206 9.33 1.06 -16.32
C TRP A 206 10.00 2.44 -16.52
N ASP A 207 10.62 2.70 -17.65
CA ASP A 207 11.40 3.91 -17.87
C ASP A 207 10.62 5.02 -18.60
N LYS A 208 9.32 4.86 -18.70
CA LYS A 208 8.43 5.78 -19.42
C LYS A 208 7.32 6.30 -18.50
N PHE A 209 6.70 7.40 -18.90
CA PHE A 209 5.47 7.89 -18.29
C PHE A 209 4.30 6.96 -18.66
N ASP A 210 4.29 5.79 -18.07
CA ASP A 210 3.39 4.66 -18.36
C ASP A 210 2.51 4.29 -17.14
N GLY A 211 2.68 5.00 -16.04
CA GLY A 211 1.84 4.88 -14.86
C GLY A 211 0.57 5.71 -14.95
N MET A 212 -0.40 5.36 -14.12
CA MET A 212 -1.66 6.08 -13.97
C MET A 212 -2.25 5.81 -12.57
N LEU A 213 -3.34 6.49 -12.25
CA LEU A 213 -4.17 6.15 -11.11
C LEU A 213 -5.41 5.43 -11.61
N ALA A 214 -6.07 4.71 -10.70
CA ALA A 214 -7.35 4.08 -10.98
C ALA A 214 -8.31 4.29 -9.82
N VAL A 215 -9.59 4.41 -10.15
CA VAL A 215 -10.69 4.53 -9.20
C VAL A 215 -11.74 3.48 -9.52
N LEU A 216 -12.08 2.67 -8.53
CA LEU A 216 -13.19 1.72 -8.58
C LEU A 216 -14.38 2.27 -7.79
N ASP A 217 -15.58 2.04 -8.31
CA ASP A 217 -16.83 2.33 -7.61
C ASP A 217 -17.13 1.27 -6.52
N GLN A 218 -18.26 1.45 -5.85
CA GLN A 218 -18.78 0.50 -4.84
C GLN A 218 -19.01 -0.93 -5.35
N ASN A 219 -19.12 -1.13 -6.67
CA ASN A 219 -19.27 -2.43 -7.31
C ASN A 219 -17.93 -3.00 -7.82
N ASN A 220 -16.81 -2.40 -7.41
CA ASN A 220 -15.45 -2.72 -7.84
C ASN A 220 -15.24 -2.61 -9.36
N LYS A 221 -15.99 -1.74 -10.05
CA LYS A 221 -15.78 -1.40 -11.46
C LYS A 221 -14.85 -0.20 -11.57
N VAL A 222 -13.87 -0.27 -12.46
CA VAL A 222 -13.01 0.87 -12.80
C VAL A 222 -13.84 1.95 -13.48
N VAL A 223 -13.99 3.09 -12.82
CA VAL A 223 -14.81 4.22 -13.32
C VAL A 223 -13.97 5.39 -13.77
N SER A 224 -12.72 5.48 -13.35
CA SER A 224 -11.79 6.54 -13.73
C SER A 224 -10.34 6.04 -13.77
N LEU A 225 -9.56 6.57 -14.71
CA LEU A 225 -8.13 6.32 -14.87
C LEU A 225 -7.38 7.66 -15.04
N PRO A 226 -7.18 8.44 -13.97
CA PRO A 226 -6.40 9.68 -14.05
C PRO A 226 -4.99 9.41 -14.57
N GLY A 227 -4.60 10.09 -15.66
CA GLY A 227 -3.34 9.86 -16.36
C GLY A 227 -3.37 8.74 -17.40
N GLY A 228 -4.48 8.00 -17.50
CA GLY A 228 -4.69 6.94 -18.49
C GLY A 228 -5.86 7.21 -19.45
N SER A 229 -6.20 6.22 -20.24
CA SER A 229 -7.33 6.22 -21.16
C SER A 229 -8.67 6.16 -20.42
N ILE A 230 -9.77 6.42 -21.13
CA ILE A 230 -11.11 6.16 -20.58
C ILE A 230 -11.25 4.65 -20.34
N PRO A 231 -11.79 4.21 -19.16
CA PRO A 231 -12.02 2.81 -18.87
C PRO A 231 -12.87 2.14 -19.97
N LYS A 232 -12.46 0.95 -20.39
CA LYS A 232 -13.19 0.17 -21.40
C LYS A 232 -13.51 -1.20 -20.87
N TYR A 233 -14.67 -1.73 -21.29
CA TYR A 233 -15.16 -3.04 -20.91
C TYR A 233 -15.61 -3.84 -22.14
N SER A 234 -15.47 -5.17 -22.07
CA SER A 234 -16.07 -6.11 -22.97
C SER A 234 -16.84 -7.14 -22.14
N GLU A 235 -18.16 -7.25 -22.34
CA GLU A 235 -19.02 -8.18 -21.56
C GLU A 235 -18.82 -8.11 -20.04
N ASN A 236 -18.67 -6.91 -19.51
CA ASN A 236 -18.35 -6.62 -18.09
C ASN A 236 -16.91 -6.88 -17.64
N ASN A 237 -16.02 -7.40 -18.49
CA ASN A 237 -14.59 -7.56 -18.18
C ASN A 237 -13.86 -6.26 -18.49
N PHE A 238 -13.09 -5.77 -17.52
CA PHE A 238 -12.23 -4.60 -17.70
C PHE A 238 -11.13 -4.93 -18.71
N LEU A 239 -10.91 -4.03 -19.67
CA LEU A 239 -9.85 -4.17 -20.67
C LEU A 239 -8.61 -3.41 -20.24
N ALA A 240 -7.44 -3.98 -20.51
CA ALA A 240 -6.16 -3.38 -20.17
C ALA A 240 -6.09 -1.90 -20.60
N PRO A 241 -5.79 -0.97 -19.69
CA PRO A 241 -5.75 0.45 -20.01
C PRO A 241 -4.47 0.82 -20.74
N LEU A 242 -4.48 2.02 -21.33
CA LEU A 242 -3.30 2.63 -21.92
C LEU A 242 -3.00 3.95 -21.21
N SER A 243 -1.73 4.20 -20.92
CA SER A 243 -1.26 5.52 -20.46
C SER A 243 -1.09 6.42 -21.68
N ASP A 244 -2.06 7.30 -21.92
CA ASP A 244 -2.08 8.20 -23.08
C ASP A 244 -1.66 9.65 -22.74
N LYS A 245 -1.67 10.02 -21.46
CA LYS A 245 -1.44 11.39 -21.00
C LYS A 245 -0.03 11.67 -20.49
N LYS A 246 0.81 10.64 -20.33
CA LYS A 246 2.19 10.75 -19.83
C LYS A 246 2.32 11.58 -18.55
N SER A 247 1.38 11.40 -17.62
CA SER A 247 1.27 12.19 -16.39
C SER A 247 2.18 11.69 -15.28
N PHE A 248 2.38 10.36 -15.18
CA PHE A 248 3.08 9.73 -14.07
C PHE A 248 4.21 8.83 -14.54
N LEU A 249 5.35 8.95 -13.86
CA LEU A 249 6.48 8.04 -13.98
C LEU A 249 6.55 7.19 -12.71
N ASN A 250 6.09 5.95 -12.77
CA ASN A 250 6.03 5.00 -11.65
C ASN A 250 5.31 5.55 -10.39
N PRO A 251 4.02 5.95 -10.48
CA PRO A 251 3.24 6.31 -9.29
C PRO A 251 3.12 5.09 -8.38
N HIS A 252 3.43 5.25 -7.08
CA HIS A 252 3.62 4.09 -6.21
C HIS A 252 2.59 3.98 -5.09
N ASP A 253 1.94 5.07 -4.74
CA ASP A 253 0.91 5.12 -3.71
C ASP A 253 -0.07 6.27 -4.00
N ILE A 254 -1.15 6.37 -3.22
CA ILE A 254 -2.08 7.48 -3.20
C ILE A 254 -2.40 7.82 -1.75
N CYS A 255 -2.47 9.11 -1.46
CA CYS A 255 -3.07 9.63 -0.24
C CYS A 255 -4.17 10.61 -0.62
N ILE A 256 -5.29 10.61 0.12
CA ILE A 256 -6.49 11.41 -0.18
C ILE A 256 -6.77 12.33 1.00
N ASP A 257 -6.98 13.63 0.74
CA ASP A 257 -7.38 14.58 1.78
C ASP A 257 -8.92 14.75 1.84
N GLU A 258 -9.40 15.52 2.81
CA GLU A 258 -10.82 15.77 3.04
C GLU A 258 -11.52 16.51 1.86
N ASP A 259 -10.76 17.28 1.07
CA ASP A 259 -11.21 17.97 -0.13
C ASP A 259 -11.17 17.04 -1.37
N LYS A 260 -10.82 15.76 -1.18
CA LYS A 260 -10.65 14.74 -2.23
C LYS A 260 -9.50 15.07 -3.21
N ASN A 261 -8.51 15.84 -2.77
CA ASN A 261 -7.28 15.97 -3.51
C ASN A 261 -6.44 14.70 -3.34
N LEU A 262 -5.78 14.28 -4.42
CA LEU A 262 -4.91 13.11 -4.41
C LEU A 262 -3.45 13.55 -4.34
N TYR A 263 -2.69 12.92 -3.45
CA TYR A 263 -1.24 13.08 -3.36
C TYR A 263 -0.58 11.79 -3.81
N VAL A 264 0.28 11.88 -4.82
CA VAL A 264 0.83 10.73 -5.53
C VAL A 264 2.35 10.74 -5.44
N PRO A 265 2.96 9.93 -4.57
CA PRO A 265 4.39 9.69 -4.59
C PRO A 265 4.76 8.81 -5.76
N GLN A 266 5.96 9.04 -6.31
CA GLN A 266 6.46 8.31 -7.46
C GLN A 266 7.79 7.64 -7.13
N TRP A 267 7.92 6.35 -7.42
CA TRP A 267 9.15 5.61 -7.26
C TRP A 267 10.06 5.80 -8.49
N ASN A 268 11.37 5.91 -8.26
CA ASN A 268 12.40 6.01 -9.33
C ASN A 268 12.02 7.03 -10.41
N SER A 269 11.53 8.20 -10.00
CA SER A 269 10.97 9.23 -10.88
C SER A 269 11.92 10.38 -11.13
N LYS A 270 13.23 10.16 -11.12
CA LYS A 270 14.27 11.15 -11.42
C LYS A 270 14.24 12.35 -10.45
N ASN A 271 14.04 12.08 -9.16
CA ASN A 271 13.95 13.06 -8.08
C ASN A 271 12.80 14.07 -8.23
N THR A 272 11.68 13.65 -8.79
CA THR A 272 10.48 14.49 -8.81
C THR A 272 9.78 14.51 -7.45
N TYR A 273 9.15 15.64 -7.11
CA TYR A 273 8.28 15.72 -5.95
C TYR A 273 7.00 14.90 -6.14
N PRO A 274 6.31 14.53 -5.04
CA PRO A 274 4.95 14.02 -5.11
C PRO A 274 4.04 14.98 -5.89
N ILE A 275 3.13 14.40 -6.67
CA ILE A 275 2.17 15.18 -7.45
C ILE A 275 0.90 15.35 -6.64
N LYS A 276 0.39 16.60 -6.55
CA LYS A 276 -0.96 16.87 -6.05
C LYS A 276 -1.91 17.04 -7.22
N LEU A 277 -2.98 16.25 -7.25
CA LEU A 277 -4.13 16.46 -8.13
C LEU A 277 -5.26 17.09 -7.31
N THR A 278 -5.70 18.27 -7.74
CA THR A 278 -6.82 18.95 -7.13
C THR A 278 -8.12 18.55 -7.82
N ARG A 279 -9.13 18.19 -7.03
CA ARG A 279 -10.47 17.90 -7.54
C ARG A 279 -11.09 19.22 -8.02
N VAL A 280 -11.63 19.22 -9.23
CA VAL A 280 -12.37 20.34 -9.83
C VAL A 280 -13.84 20.01 -9.93
#